data_91102bf8853140d10785172853bb6152
#
_entry.id   91102bf8853140d10785172853bb6152
#
_cell.length_a   1.000
_cell.length_b   1.000
_cell.length_c   1.000
_cell.angle_alpha   90.00
_cell.angle_beta   90.00
_cell.angle_gamma   90.00
#
_symmetry.space_group_name_H-M   'P 1'
#
loop_
_entity.id
_entity.type
_entity.pdbx_description
1 polymer ?
#
loop_
_entity_poly.entity_id
_entity_poly.type
_entity_poly.pdbx_seq_one_letter_code
_entity_poly.pdbx_strand_id
1 'polypeptide(L)'
;MIFVAVDAGSRSCGYALLERNGHLDHLYIAPDHTRSGLADRLLAEAELQARRLACQRLFTEASDLARPAFERAGYSVTYRRDFAIDGVAIHNWAMEKALTSTGHAPPAHQPVR
;
A
#
# COMPACT_ATOMS: atom_id res chain seq x y z
N MET A 1 -4.83 10.58 -9.75
CA MET A 1 -4.99 9.53 -8.73
C MET A 1 -5.66 8.32 -9.35
N ILE A 2 -5.18 7.14 -9.02
CA ILE A 2 -5.73 5.89 -9.53
C ILE A 2 -6.61 5.28 -8.45
N PHE A 3 -7.83 4.95 -8.80
CA PHE A 3 -8.75 4.27 -7.91
C PHE A 3 -8.67 2.76 -8.17
N VAL A 4 -8.35 1.99 -7.13
CA VAL A 4 -8.26 0.54 -7.20
C VAL A 4 -9.38 -0.03 -6.33
N ALA A 5 -10.22 -0.88 -6.90
CA ALA A 5 -11.34 -1.44 -6.16
C ALA A 5 -11.47 -2.93 -6.42
N VAL A 6 -12.02 -3.62 -5.45
CA VAL A 6 -12.33 -5.05 -5.53
C VAL A 6 -13.78 -5.25 -5.13
N ASP A 7 -14.51 -6.01 -5.92
CA ASP A 7 -15.90 -6.32 -5.68
C ASP A 7 -16.08 -7.77 -5.23
N ALA A 8 -17.12 -7.97 -4.45
CA ALA A 8 -17.66 -9.31 -4.20
C ALA A 8 -19.09 -9.33 -4.75
N GLY A 9 -19.25 -9.95 -5.91
CA GLY A 9 -20.52 -9.87 -6.63
C GLY A 9 -20.72 -8.46 -7.19
N SER A 10 -21.84 -7.82 -6.86
CA SER A 10 -22.18 -6.49 -7.35
C SER A 10 -21.88 -5.38 -6.34
N ARG A 11 -21.13 -5.70 -5.27
CA ARG A 11 -20.86 -4.75 -4.19
C ARG A 11 -19.37 -4.55 -4.00
N SER A 12 -18.97 -3.31 -3.88
CA SER A 12 -17.58 -3.00 -3.56
C SER A 12 -17.30 -3.34 -2.10
N CYS A 13 -16.24 -4.10 -1.86
CA CYS A 13 -15.85 -4.55 -0.54
C CYS A 13 -14.71 -3.74 0.03
N GLY A 14 -14.01 -2.98 -0.82
CA GLY A 14 -12.91 -2.14 -0.39
C GLY A 14 -12.30 -1.41 -1.57
N TYR A 15 -11.44 -0.46 -1.27
CA TYR A 15 -10.74 0.28 -2.31
C TYR A 15 -9.42 0.84 -1.79
N ALA A 16 -8.57 1.22 -2.73
CA ALA A 16 -7.34 1.95 -2.44
C ALA A 16 -7.22 3.11 -3.41
N LEU A 17 -6.63 4.21 -2.95
CA LEU A 17 -6.34 5.36 -3.79
C LEU A 17 -4.82 5.47 -3.93
N LEU A 18 -4.36 5.36 -5.17
CA LEU A 18 -2.95 5.38 -5.50
C LEU A 18 -2.64 6.63 -6.30
N GLU A 19 -1.67 7.41 -5.83
CA GLU A 19 -1.18 8.57 -6.56
C GLU A 19 -0.10 8.16 -7.54
N ARG A 20 0.08 8.95 -8.59
CA ARG A 20 1.02 8.61 -9.67
C ARG A 20 2.48 8.54 -9.22
N ASN A 21 2.81 9.17 -8.09
CA ASN A 21 4.17 9.12 -7.53
C ASN A 21 4.43 7.88 -6.68
N GLY A 22 3.42 7.00 -6.53
CA GLY A 22 3.55 5.79 -5.71
C GLY A 22 3.00 5.93 -4.30
N HIS A 23 2.45 7.09 -3.95
CA HIS A 23 1.84 7.28 -2.64
C HIS A 23 0.48 6.58 -2.58
N LEU A 24 0.33 5.63 -1.67
CA LEU A 24 -0.95 4.99 -1.41
C LEU A 24 -1.65 5.82 -0.33
N ASP A 25 -2.56 6.67 -0.78
CA ASP A 25 -3.17 7.69 0.07
C ASP A 25 -4.25 7.13 0.97
N HIS A 26 -4.95 6.10 0.51
CA HIS A 26 -6.09 5.57 1.25
C HIS A 26 -6.25 4.09 0.99
N LEU A 27 -6.57 3.34 2.04
CA LEU A 27 -6.94 1.93 1.95
C LEU A 27 -8.18 1.73 2.81
N TYR A 28 -9.27 1.30 2.21
CA TYR A 28 -10.52 1.06 2.91
C TYR A 28 -11.00 -0.37 2.66
N ILE A 29 -11.40 -1.05 3.73
CA ILE A 29 -12.01 -2.37 3.68
C ILE A 29 -13.36 -2.26 4.38
N ALA A 30 -14.42 -2.71 3.73
CA ALA A 30 -15.74 -2.73 4.34
C ALA A 30 -15.72 -3.60 5.60
N PRO A 31 -16.40 -3.18 6.70
CA PRO A 31 -16.28 -3.89 7.98
C PRO A 31 -16.59 -5.37 7.95
N ASP A 32 -17.54 -5.80 7.12
CA ASP A 32 -17.92 -7.20 7.03
C ASP A 32 -16.98 -8.02 6.12
N HIS A 33 -15.96 -7.38 5.56
CA HIS A 33 -14.97 -8.04 4.71
C HIS A 33 -13.56 -8.02 5.31
N THR A 34 -13.41 -7.54 6.55
CA THR A 34 -12.13 -7.63 7.23
C THR A 34 -11.79 -9.11 7.44
N ARG A 35 -10.51 -9.45 7.38
CA ARG A 35 -9.99 -10.83 7.52
C ARG A 35 -10.38 -11.76 6.37
N SER A 36 -10.84 -11.22 5.26
CA SER A 36 -11.18 -12.02 4.09
C SER A 36 -10.04 -12.13 3.07
N GLY A 37 -8.88 -11.56 3.38
CA GLY A 37 -7.78 -11.47 2.43
C GLY A 37 -7.92 -10.33 1.45
N LEU A 38 -8.93 -9.49 1.64
CA LEU A 38 -9.23 -8.42 0.71
C LEU A 38 -8.14 -7.34 0.71
N ALA A 39 -7.59 -7.02 1.90
CA ALA A 39 -6.50 -6.07 1.97
C ALA A 39 -5.30 -6.55 1.16
N ASP A 40 -4.97 -7.84 1.27
CA ASP A 40 -3.85 -8.41 0.52
C ASP A 40 -4.10 -8.31 -0.99
N ARG A 41 -5.32 -8.55 -1.44
CA ARG A 41 -5.68 -8.42 -2.85
C ARG A 41 -5.61 -6.98 -3.34
N LEU A 42 -6.10 -6.04 -2.54
CA LEU A 42 -6.05 -4.61 -2.90
C LEU A 42 -4.61 -4.12 -2.99
N LEU A 43 -3.77 -4.53 -2.04
CA LEU A 43 -2.37 -4.12 -2.07
C LEU A 43 -1.62 -4.74 -3.23
N ALA A 44 -1.96 -5.98 -3.63
CA ALA A 44 -1.38 -6.59 -4.82
C ALA A 44 -1.80 -5.84 -6.08
N GLU A 45 -3.07 -5.44 -6.18
CA GLU A 45 -3.55 -4.66 -7.32
C GLU A 45 -2.91 -3.28 -7.38
N ALA A 46 -2.76 -2.62 -6.22
CA ALA A 46 -2.11 -1.32 -6.16
C ALA A 46 -0.66 -1.43 -6.65
N GLU A 47 0.04 -2.49 -6.27
CA GLU A 47 1.40 -2.70 -6.74
C GLU A 47 1.44 -2.89 -8.25
N LEU A 48 0.50 -3.66 -8.80
CA LEU A 48 0.42 -3.87 -10.24
C LEU A 48 0.22 -2.54 -10.97
N GLN A 49 -0.67 -1.69 -10.48
CA GLN A 49 -0.90 -0.38 -11.06
C GLN A 49 0.32 0.52 -10.93
N ALA A 50 1.00 0.49 -9.78
CA ALA A 50 2.20 1.28 -9.58
C ALA A 50 3.31 0.87 -10.57
N ARG A 51 3.44 -0.42 -10.83
CA ARG A 51 4.41 -0.91 -11.82
C ARG A 51 4.06 -0.44 -13.23
N ARG A 52 2.78 -0.42 -13.57
CA ARG A 52 2.33 0.11 -14.87
C ARG A 52 2.61 1.60 -15.01
N LEU A 53 2.60 2.33 -13.91
CA LEU A 53 2.94 3.76 -13.89
C LEU A 53 4.45 4.00 -13.82
N ALA A 54 5.24 2.95 -13.80
CA ALA A 54 6.70 3.01 -13.67
C ALA A 54 7.16 3.66 -12.36
N CYS A 55 6.39 3.50 -11.30
CA CYS A 55 6.79 3.96 -9.99
C CYS A 55 7.98 3.15 -9.50
N GLN A 56 8.94 3.81 -8.87
CA GLN A 56 10.11 3.14 -8.32
C GLN A 56 9.87 2.62 -6.91
N ARG A 57 8.87 3.15 -6.23
CA ARG A 57 8.49 2.70 -4.90
C ARG A 57 7.03 2.98 -4.63
N LEU A 58 6.49 2.24 -3.69
CA LEU A 58 5.21 2.53 -3.06
C LEU A 58 5.48 3.04 -1.66
N PHE A 59 4.69 3.98 -1.18
CA PHE A 59 4.82 4.46 0.20
C PHE A 59 3.47 4.89 0.74
N THR A 60 3.36 4.84 2.06
CA THR A 60 2.09 5.11 2.73
C THR A 60 2.34 5.52 4.18
N GLU A 61 1.28 5.99 4.83
CA GLU A 61 1.25 6.20 6.27
C GLU A 61 0.18 5.27 6.84
N ALA A 62 0.60 4.24 7.55
CA ALA A 62 -0.29 3.19 8.02
C ALA A 62 -0.63 3.35 9.50
N SER A 63 -1.89 3.14 9.85
CA SER A 63 -2.31 3.03 11.24
C SER A 63 -1.77 1.73 11.84
N ASP A 64 -1.84 1.63 13.17
CA ASP A 64 -1.47 0.38 13.85
C ASP A 64 -2.28 -0.79 13.32
N LEU A 65 -3.55 -0.56 13.01
CA LEU A 65 -4.44 -1.61 12.54
C LEU A 65 -4.09 -2.07 11.12
N ALA A 66 -3.69 -1.13 10.27
CA ALA A 66 -3.36 -1.44 8.87
C ALA A 66 -1.95 -1.96 8.68
N ARG A 67 -1.05 -1.64 9.60
CA ARG A 67 0.37 -1.97 9.48
C ARG A 67 0.64 -3.44 9.16
N PRO A 68 0.01 -4.43 9.82
CA PRO A 68 0.29 -5.82 9.50
C PRO A 68 -0.01 -6.20 8.04
N ALA A 69 -1.06 -5.64 7.45
CA ALA A 69 -1.37 -5.91 6.06
C ALA A 69 -0.29 -5.37 5.13
N PHE A 70 0.21 -4.16 5.42
CA PHE A 70 1.29 -3.59 4.62
C PHE A 70 2.58 -4.40 4.78
N GLU A 71 2.87 -4.87 6.00
CA GLU A 71 4.05 -5.71 6.21
C GLU A 71 3.95 -7.02 5.43
N ARG A 72 2.78 -7.64 5.42
CA ARG A 72 2.57 -8.86 4.59
C ARG A 72 2.76 -8.59 3.11
N ALA A 73 2.43 -7.38 2.67
CA ALA A 73 2.59 -7.00 1.26
C ALA A 73 4.04 -6.62 0.91
N GLY A 74 4.95 -6.62 1.89
CA GLY A 74 6.35 -6.36 1.64
C GLY A 74 6.81 -4.93 1.96
N TYR A 75 5.94 -4.13 2.59
CA TYR A 75 6.34 -2.79 3.03
C TYR A 75 7.13 -2.87 4.32
N SER A 76 8.06 -1.94 4.49
CA SER A 76 8.87 -1.80 5.70
C SER A 76 8.61 -0.44 6.33
N VAL A 77 8.64 -0.40 7.67
CA VAL A 77 8.54 0.86 8.39
C VAL A 77 9.81 1.67 8.18
N THR A 78 9.65 2.94 7.78
CA THR A 78 10.77 3.85 7.67
C THR A 78 10.90 4.71 8.92
N TYR A 79 9.78 5.19 9.47
CA TYR A 79 9.79 5.87 10.75
C TYR A 79 8.38 5.98 11.32
N ARG A 80 8.30 6.23 12.61
CA ARG A 80 7.03 6.51 13.28
C ARG A 80 6.73 8.00 13.17
N ARG A 81 5.48 8.34 12.89
CA ARG A 81 5.01 9.72 12.82
C ARG A 81 4.10 9.98 14.02
N ASP A 82 4.45 11.00 14.81
CA ASP A 82 3.62 11.42 15.93
C ASP A 82 3.10 12.84 15.65
N PHE A 83 1.82 13.04 15.85
CA PHE A 83 1.18 14.33 15.59
C PHE A 83 -0.06 14.48 16.46
N ALA A 84 -0.70 15.64 16.39
CA ALA A 84 -1.92 15.87 17.16
C ALA A 84 -3.01 16.39 16.23
N ILE A 85 -4.24 15.95 16.48
CA ILE A 85 -5.44 16.47 15.82
C ILE A 85 -6.36 16.93 16.93
N ASP A 86 -6.70 18.22 16.92
CA ASP A 86 -7.55 18.84 17.94
C ASP A 86 -7.04 18.54 19.37
N GLY A 87 -5.74 18.58 19.56
CA GLY A 87 -5.12 18.34 20.86
C GLY A 87 -4.99 16.87 21.24
N VAL A 88 -5.44 15.95 20.41
CA VAL A 88 -5.35 14.51 20.67
C VAL A 88 -4.10 13.95 20.01
N ALA A 89 -3.25 13.30 20.79
CA ALA A 89 -2.03 12.69 20.27
C ALA A 89 -2.37 11.47 19.43
N ILE A 90 -1.83 11.43 18.23
CA ILE A 90 -2.06 10.36 17.27
C ILE A 90 -0.72 9.96 16.69
N HIS A 91 -0.59 8.70 16.30
CA HIS A 91 0.59 8.27 15.57
C HIS A 91 0.19 7.38 14.39
N ASN A 92 1.06 7.33 13.41
CA ASN A 92 1.01 6.31 12.38
C ASN A 92 2.44 5.97 11.95
N TRP A 93 2.56 5.11 10.95
CA TRP A 93 3.84 4.55 10.54
C TRP A 93 4.08 4.88 9.07
N ALA A 94 5.14 5.60 8.80
CA ALA A 94 5.58 5.77 7.41
C ALA A 94 6.18 4.45 6.96
N MET A 95 5.72 3.94 5.83
CA MET A 95 6.13 2.65 5.30
C MET A 95 6.40 2.76 3.82
N GLU A 96 7.29 1.94 3.31
CA GLU A 96 7.55 1.92 1.88
C GLU A 96 7.95 0.55 1.40
N LYS A 97 7.77 0.35 0.09
CA LYS A 97 8.20 -0.86 -0.61
C LYS A 97 8.89 -0.43 -1.90
N ALA A 98 10.13 -0.85 -2.08
CA ALA A 98 10.83 -0.61 -3.32
C ALA A 98 10.27 -1.50 -4.42
N LEU A 99 10.08 -0.93 -5.60
CA LEU A 99 9.66 -1.67 -6.78
C LEU A 99 10.85 -1.75 -7.73
N THR A 100 11.32 -2.96 -7.98
CA THR A 100 12.39 -3.12 -8.93
C THR A 100 11.84 -2.93 -10.34
N SER A 101 12.54 -2.16 -11.13
CA SER A 101 12.15 -2.08 -12.53
C SER A 101 12.45 -3.42 -13.17
N THR A 102 11.50 -3.92 -13.90
CA THR A 102 11.68 -5.15 -14.62
C THR A 102 12.37 -4.88 -15.93
N GLY A 103 13.31 -5.59 -16.15
CA GLY A 103 14.06 -5.36 -17.33
C GLY A 103 15.45 -5.32 -17.00
N HIS A 104 15.03 -5.35 -16.36
CA HIS A 104 15.77 -5.41 -15.84
C HIS A 104 16.27 -5.76 -14.94
N ALA A 105 16.73 -5.96 -15.13
CA ALA A 105 17.15 -6.31 -14.21
C ALA A 105 17.94 -6.34 -13.67
N PRO A 106 18.33 -6.34 -13.77
CA PRO A 106 19.01 -6.49 -13.04
C PRO A 106 19.66 -6.68 -12.68
N PRO A 107 20.05 -6.61 -12.83
CA PRO A 107 20.52 -6.99 -12.18
C PRO A 107 20.91 -7.14 -11.64
N ALA A 108 21.13 -7.10 -12.05
CA ALA A 108 21.29 -7.54 -11.29
C ALA A 108 21.46 -7.44 -10.70
N HIS A 109 21.46 -7.16 -11.05
CA HIS A 109 21.33 -7.47 -10.33
C HIS A 109 21.29 -7.41 -9.65
N GLN A 110 21.66 -7.38 -9.91
CA GLN A 110 21.48 -7.75 -9.27
C GLN A 110 21.43 -7.92 -8.59
N PRO A 111 21.92 -7.84 -8.88
CA PRO A 111 21.71 -8.34 -8.15
C PRO A 111 21.55 -8.43 -7.57
N VAL A 112 21.97 -8.40 -7.95
CA VAL A 112 21.69 -8.90 -7.36
C VAL A 112 21.47 -8.98 -6.85
N ARG A 113 21.69 -8.90 -6.87
CA ARG A 113 21.40 -9.30 -6.55
C ARG A 113 21.16 -9.56 -6.17
#